data_6bf5b739991e0a6584118cc35594a67c
#
_entry.id   6bf5b739991e0a6584118cc35594a67c
#
_cell.length_a   1.000
_cell.length_b   1.000
_cell.length_c   1.000
_cell.angle_alpha   90.00
_cell.angle_beta   90.00
_cell.angle_gamma   90.00
#
_symmetry.space_group_name_H-M   'P 1'
#
loop_
_entity.id
_entity.type
_entity.pdbx_description
1 polymer ?
#
loop_
_entity_poly.entity_id
_entity_poly.type
_entity_poly.pdbx_seq_one_letter_code
_entity_poly.pdbx_strand_id
1 'polypeptide(L)'
;MILPIGAKVRFLSSGELGVVTEQIDEQMVGVYVSAWDMEIPVAKEDLALTEPEKYPGLRQAVSAPSKPAPVRQPASAPVPARASLHAVTDTGVQLAFDAVLKGDGTPASYRIFLLNDTTWDIIYTMLLYVGDAQRFDRNGKLSAGAVVELGSLAFDELNDSPEVQADCWRITTDGTGGKHEKDLKIKPKVFFGKLQQAPLLNKPAHVLPLFEKLDGERSSSGNGEDLRAYSKRHAPPAKVLIQAPDERNKHEVREVAEFSPELDLHIEKLVPDASHLNNAQIIQLQLRVFEDYMAKAHRLGFERVFIIHGMGKGRLKDAIASRLIRMPEVLTFKNEYHPKYGYGATEVVFI
;
A
#
# COMPACT_ATOMS: atom_id res chain seq x y z
N MET A 1 18.66 24.09 -30.80
CA MET A 1 20.00 23.86 -30.20
C MET A 1 20.56 22.54 -30.75
N ILE A 2 21.80 22.54 -31.29
CA ILE A 2 22.42 21.29 -31.79
C ILE A 2 23.22 20.71 -30.63
N LEU A 3 22.83 19.55 -30.11
CA LEU A 3 23.55 18.82 -29.06
C LEU A 3 24.37 17.71 -29.75
N PRO A 4 25.73 17.80 -29.78
CA PRO A 4 26.53 16.77 -30.41
C PRO A 4 26.51 15.46 -29.64
N ILE A 5 26.64 14.33 -30.34
CA ILE A 5 26.77 13.01 -29.73
C ILE A 5 28.00 13.00 -28.82
N GLY A 6 27.88 12.46 -27.61
CA GLY A 6 28.89 12.46 -26.58
C GLY A 6 28.87 13.70 -25.67
N ALA A 7 27.98 14.67 -25.90
CA ALA A 7 27.86 15.84 -25.04
C ALA A 7 27.24 15.45 -23.69
N LYS A 8 27.84 15.94 -22.61
CA LYS A 8 27.28 15.81 -21.27
C LYS A 8 26.18 16.85 -21.06
N VAL A 9 24.99 16.38 -20.76
CA VAL A 9 23.80 17.19 -20.59
C VAL A 9 23.21 16.99 -19.20
N ARG A 10 22.47 17.98 -18.75
CA ARG A 10 21.68 17.91 -17.52
C ARG A 10 20.21 18.18 -17.83
N PHE A 11 19.33 17.36 -17.31
CA PHE A 11 17.90 17.55 -17.41
C PHE A 11 17.46 18.78 -16.63
N LEU A 12 16.70 19.66 -17.25
CA LEU A 12 16.21 20.88 -16.59
C LEU A 12 15.14 20.59 -15.55
N SER A 13 14.36 19.52 -15.74
CA SER A 13 13.27 19.13 -14.87
C SER A 13 13.73 18.36 -13.63
N SER A 14 14.66 17.40 -13.78
CA SER A 14 15.10 16.51 -12.70
C SER A 14 16.50 16.82 -12.16
N GLY A 15 17.30 17.58 -12.92
CA GLY A 15 18.69 17.92 -12.57
C GLY A 15 19.70 16.79 -12.77
N GLU A 16 19.28 15.66 -13.30
CA GLU A 16 20.11 14.48 -13.56
C GLU A 16 21.07 14.70 -14.72
N LEU A 17 22.16 13.92 -14.72
CA LEU A 17 23.19 13.99 -15.74
C LEU A 17 23.05 12.82 -16.72
N GLY A 18 23.21 13.12 -18.00
CA GLY A 18 23.24 12.13 -19.06
C GLY A 18 24.25 12.47 -20.14
N VAL A 19 24.42 11.56 -21.10
CA VAL A 19 25.28 11.72 -22.25
C VAL A 19 24.46 11.51 -23.50
N VAL A 20 24.54 12.42 -24.46
CA VAL A 20 23.84 12.28 -25.74
C VAL A 20 24.45 11.14 -26.55
N THR A 21 23.65 10.14 -26.90
CA THR A 21 24.07 8.93 -27.60
C THR A 21 23.72 8.97 -29.07
N GLU A 22 22.55 9.50 -29.41
CA GLU A 22 22.11 9.63 -30.81
C GLU A 22 21.27 10.88 -31.06
N GLN A 23 21.12 11.25 -32.32
CA GLN A 23 20.19 12.28 -32.77
C GLN A 23 19.00 11.59 -33.42
N ILE A 24 17.81 11.69 -32.78
CA ILE A 24 16.60 11.06 -33.29
C ILE A 24 15.94 11.93 -34.38
N ASP A 25 15.80 13.23 -34.11
CA ASP A 25 15.28 14.20 -35.08
C ASP A 25 15.78 15.65 -34.80
N GLU A 26 15.17 16.67 -35.45
CA GLU A 26 15.54 18.07 -35.23
C GLU A 26 15.30 18.57 -33.79
N GLN A 27 14.36 17.97 -33.07
CA GLN A 27 13.93 18.39 -31.72
C GLN A 27 14.28 17.39 -30.64
N MET A 28 14.55 16.13 -30.95
CA MET A 28 14.76 15.03 -30.03
C MET A 28 16.16 14.43 -30.15
N VAL A 29 16.70 14.02 -29.00
CA VAL A 29 17.98 13.27 -28.88
C VAL A 29 17.80 12.07 -27.93
N GLY A 30 18.56 10.99 -28.22
CA GLY A 30 18.75 9.89 -27.27
C GLY A 30 19.78 10.30 -26.22
N VAL A 31 19.45 10.12 -24.95
CA VAL A 31 20.33 10.43 -23.82
C VAL A 31 20.46 9.20 -22.94
N TYR A 32 21.69 8.71 -22.78
CA TYR A 32 21.99 7.68 -21.81
C TYR A 32 22.11 8.29 -20.42
N VAL A 33 21.31 7.82 -19.50
CA VAL A 33 21.32 8.25 -18.10
C VAL A 33 21.96 7.18 -17.24
N SER A 34 23.15 7.43 -16.75
CA SER A 34 23.93 6.45 -15.96
C SER A 34 23.28 6.10 -14.61
N ALA A 35 22.44 6.98 -14.07
CA ALA A 35 21.68 6.71 -12.84
C ALA A 35 20.58 5.64 -13.01
N TRP A 36 20.11 5.44 -14.24
CA TRP A 36 19.03 4.51 -14.57
C TRP A 36 19.49 3.34 -15.46
N ASP A 37 20.75 3.39 -15.92
CA ASP A 37 21.36 2.43 -16.86
C ASP A 37 20.49 2.19 -18.12
N MET A 38 19.92 3.30 -18.63
CA MET A 38 19.04 3.25 -19.81
C MET A 38 19.19 4.49 -20.68
N GLU A 39 18.83 4.30 -21.94
CA GLU A 39 18.73 5.35 -22.95
C GLU A 39 17.28 5.78 -23.12
N ILE A 40 17.03 7.10 -23.09
CA ILE A 40 15.69 7.66 -23.20
C ILE A 40 15.68 8.77 -24.28
N PRO A 41 14.61 8.87 -25.09
CA PRO A 41 14.41 9.98 -26.01
C PRO A 41 13.98 11.24 -25.24
N VAL A 42 14.66 12.37 -25.45
CA VAL A 42 14.43 13.63 -24.73
C VAL A 42 14.40 14.81 -25.70
N ALA A 43 13.52 15.77 -25.43
CA ALA A 43 13.48 17.01 -26.18
C ALA A 43 14.73 17.86 -25.88
N LYS A 44 15.34 18.44 -26.91
CA LYS A 44 16.55 19.27 -26.77
C LYS A 44 16.34 20.52 -25.91
N GLU A 45 15.10 20.99 -25.79
CA GLU A 45 14.72 22.12 -24.94
C GLU A 45 14.74 21.79 -23.44
N ASP A 46 14.59 20.52 -23.07
CA ASP A 46 14.61 20.04 -21.68
C ASP A 46 16.03 19.73 -21.18
N LEU A 47 17.05 19.99 -21.99
CA LEU A 47 18.43 19.67 -21.71
C LEU A 47 19.33 20.92 -21.66
N ALA A 48 20.22 20.97 -20.67
CA ALA A 48 21.29 21.96 -20.58
C ALA A 48 22.66 21.30 -20.71
N LEU A 49 23.58 21.91 -21.48
CA LEU A 49 24.97 21.47 -21.57
C LEU A 49 25.70 21.68 -20.24
N THR A 50 26.32 20.65 -19.72
CA THR A 50 27.08 20.72 -18.45
C THR A 50 28.48 21.31 -18.64
N GLU A 51 29.10 21.13 -19.82
CA GLU A 51 30.44 21.63 -20.16
C GLU A 51 30.40 22.47 -21.44
N PRO A 52 29.83 23.71 -21.42
CA PRO A 52 29.68 24.53 -22.61
C PRO A 52 31.02 24.98 -23.22
N GLU A 53 32.12 24.95 -22.44
CA GLU A 53 33.44 25.37 -22.94
C GLU A 53 34.07 24.39 -23.93
N LYS A 54 33.67 23.14 -23.94
CA LYS A 54 34.14 22.13 -24.90
C LYS A 54 33.52 22.25 -26.28
N TYR A 55 32.47 23.08 -26.42
CA TYR A 55 31.70 23.23 -27.69
C TYR A 55 31.51 24.71 -28.04
N PRO A 56 32.59 25.45 -28.43
CA PRO A 56 32.56 26.91 -28.58
C PRO A 56 31.66 27.46 -29.68
N GLY A 57 31.12 26.61 -30.55
CA GLY A 57 30.19 27.00 -31.62
C GLY A 57 28.72 27.11 -31.19
N LEU A 58 28.36 26.81 -29.96
CA LEU A 58 26.97 26.70 -29.46
C LEU A 58 26.51 27.90 -28.62
N ARG A 59 27.27 28.99 -28.59
CA ARG A 59 26.84 30.21 -27.90
C ARG A 59 25.72 30.90 -28.66
N GLN A 60 24.46 30.63 -28.31
CA GLN A 60 23.35 31.53 -28.58
C GLN A 60 22.99 32.32 -27.33
N ALA A 61 22.85 33.63 -27.54
CA ALA A 61 22.64 34.68 -26.58
C ALA A 61 21.51 34.36 -25.60
N VAL A 62 21.87 34.19 -24.34
CA VAL A 62 20.94 34.43 -23.23
C VAL A 62 21.15 35.89 -22.85
N SER A 63 20.25 36.76 -23.30
CA SER A 63 20.15 38.13 -22.81
C SER A 63 19.91 38.12 -21.32
N ALA A 64 20.82 38.73 -20.59
CA ALA A 64 20.71 38.89 -19.13
C ALA A 64 19.45 39.72 -18.79
N PRO A 65 18.59 39.25 -17.90
CA PRO A 65 17.56 40.10 -17.33
C PRO A 65 18.19 41.07 -16.33
N SER A 66 17.91 42.36 -16.53
CA SER A 66 18.20 43.46 -15.64
C SER A 66 17.72 43.21 -14.22
N LYS A 67 18.59 43.49 -13.22
CA LYS A 67 18.26 43.44 -11.78
C LYS A 67 16.97 44.18 -11.45
N PRO A 68 15.95 43.53 -10.88
CA PRO A 68 14.91 44.19 -10.14
C PRO A 68 15.38 44.52 -8.72
N ALA A 69 14.90 45.67 -8.22
CA ALA A 69 15.12 46.16 -6.84
C ALA A 69 14.61 45.16 -5.77
N PRO A 70 15.10 45.22 -4.54
CA PRO A 70 14.81 44.24 -3.48
C PRO A 70 13.33 44.31 -3.05
N VAL A 71 12.56 43.33 -3.51
CA VAL A 71 11.23 43.05 -3.00
C VAL A 71 11.40 42.25 -1.72
N ARG A 72 10.82 42.74 -0.62
CA ARG A 72 10.71 42.04 0.67
C ARG A 72 10.10 40.67 0.41
N GLN A 73 10.86 39.62 0.69
CA GLN A 73 10.39 38.24 0.65
C GLN A 73 9.28 38.03 1.68
N PRO A 74 8.09 37.51 1.31
CA PRO A 74 7.22 36.86 2.27
C PRO A 74 7.92 35.63 2.83
N ALA A 75 7.75 35.37 4.12
CA ALA A 75 8.33 34.27 4.84
C ALA A 75 8.19 32.98 4.05
N SER A 76 9.32 32.32 3.82
CA SER A 76 9.41 31.03 3.12
C SER A 76 8.47 30.01 3.74
N ALA A 77 7.55 29.48 2.93
CA ALA A 77 6.87 28.25 3.25
C ALA A 77 7.90 27.17 3.60
N PRO A 78 7.64 26.31 4.57
CA PRO A 78 8.60 25.27 4.94
C PRO A 78 8.89 24.40 3.72
N VAL A 79 10.17 24.35 3.35
CA VAL A 79 10.69 23.46 2.32
C VAL A 79 10.29 22.04 2.74
N PRO A 80 9.61 21.24 1.89
CA PRO A 80 9.32 19.86 2.26
C PRO A 80 10.64 19.16 2.55
N ALA A 81 10.78 18.64 3.78
CA ALA A 81 11.94 17.92 4.22
C ALA A 81 12.25 16.82 3.18
N ARG A 82 13.52 16.76 2.74
CA ARG A 82 14.01 15.73 1.83
C ARG A 82 13.54 14.37 2.37
N ALA A 83 12.70 13.67 1.59
CA ALA A 83 12.28 12.33 1.92
C ALA A 83 13.55 11.47 2.03
N SER A 84 13.93 11.11 3.25
CA SER A 84 15.02 10.19 3.48
C SER A 84 14.56 8.80 3.04
N LEU A 85 15.38 8.17 2.22
CA LEU A 85 15.19 6.78 1.83
C LEU A 85 15.34 5.92 3.09
N HIS A 86 14.26 5.30 3.53
CA HIS A 86 14.28 4.38 4.67
C HIS A 86 14.08 2.96 4.15
N ALA A 87 15.00 2.07 4.48
CA ALA A 87 14.79 0.64 4.26
C ALA A 87 13.81 0.13 5.31
N VAL A 88 12.83 -0.68 4.91
CA VAL A 88 11.95 -1.39 5.85
C VAL A 88 12.84 -2.27 6.72
N THR A 89 12.82 -2.03 8.04
CA THR A 89 13.64 -2.77 9.02
C THR A 89 12.91 -3.98 9.59
N ASP A 90 11.65 -4.18 9.18
CA ASP A 90 10.75 -5.27 9.62
C ASP A 90 10.56 -5.29 11.16
N THR A 91 10.43 -4.10 11.73
CA THR A 91 10.16 -3.93 13.18
C THR A 91 8.69 -4.08 13.53
N GLY A 92 7.84 -4.36 12.53
CA GLY A 92 6.42 -4.61 12.71
C GLY A 92 5.54 -3.37 12.57
N VAL A 93 4.34 -3.46 13.11
CA VAL A 93 3.36 -2.36 13.14
C VAL A 93 3.46 -1.62 14.45
N GLN A 94 3.59 -0.29 14.38
CA GLN A 94 3.87 0.55 15.55
C GLN A 94 3.02 1.81 15.55
N LEU A 95 2.81 2.39 16.74
CA LEU A 95 2.29 3.75 16.91
C LEU A 95 3.45 4.69 17.23
N ALA A 96 3.49 5.82 16.55
CA ALA A 96 4.42 6.90 16.86
C ALA A 96 3.64 8.16 17.26
N PHE A 97 4.10 8.78 18.35
CA PHE A 97 3.53 10.00 18.91
C PHE A 97 4.55 11.11 18.73
N ASP A 98 4.28 11.99 17.76
CA ASP A 98 5.11 13.14 17.39
C ASP A 98 4.68 14.36 18.16
N ALA A 99 5.56 14.90 19.00
CA ALA A 99 5.26 16.04 19.86
C ALA A 99 5.07 17.33 19.06
N VAL A 100 3.96 18.00 19.29
CA VAL A 100 3.71 19.38 18.87
C VAL A 100 4.05 20.29 20.02
N LEU A 101 5.10 21.10 19.88
CA LEU A 101 5.61 21.94 20.97
C LEU A 101 4.92 23.30 21.00
N LYS A 102 4.76 23.85 22.20
CA LYS A 102 4.41 25.26 22.44
C LYS A 102 5.63 26.15 22.21
N GLY A 103 5.43 27.45 22.22
CA GLY A 103 6.52 28.43 22.05
C GLY A 103 7.60 28.39 23.16
N ASP A 104 7.28 27.80 24.32
CA ASP A 104 8.18 27.61 25.46
C ASP A 104 8.94 26.25 25.40
N GLY A 105 8.74 25.47 24.32
CA GLY A 105 9.36 24.16 24.12
C GLY A 105 8.68 22.99 24.84
N THR A 106 7.58 23.24 25.58
CA THR A 106 6.81 22.17 26.21
C THR A 106 5.84 21.52 25.22
N PRO A 107 5.51 20.21 25.35
CA PRO A 107 4.52 19.58 24.48
C PRO A 107 3.12 20.17 24.70
N ALA A 108 2.43 20.53 23.63
CA ALA A 108 1.01 20.91 23.65
C ALA A 108 0.13 19.67 23.40
N SER A 109 0.52 18.87 22.42
CA SER A 109 -0.18 17.69 21.99
C SER A 109 0.77 16.74 21.26
N TYR A 110 0.29 15.57 20.91
CA TYR A 110 1.01 14.58 20.11
C TYR A 110 0.17 14.25 18.88
N ARG A 111 0.78 14.30 17.69
CA ARG A 111 0.19 13.70 16.50
C ARG A 111 0.46 12.21 16.53
N ILE A 112 -0.53 11.41 16.22
CA ILE A 112 -0.48 9.95 16.31
C ILE A 112 -0.40 9.39 14.90
N PHE A 113 0.63 8.59 14.66
CA PHE A 113 0.87 7.92 13.38
C PHE A 113 0.86 6.42 13.57
N LEU A 114 0.25 5.71 12.62
CA LEU A 114 0.44 4.27 12.44
C LEU A 114 1.56 4.05 11.42
N LEU A 115 2.54 3.27 11.82
CA LEU A 115 3.68 2.90 10.98
C LEU A 115 3.58 1.42 10.63
N ASN A 116 3.64 1.12 9.35
CA ASN A 116 3.73 -0.24 8.85
C ASN A 116 5.18 -0.53 8.40
N ASP A 117 6.06 -0.82 9.35
CA ASP A 117 7.44 -1.21 9.07
C ASP A 117 7.54 -2.73 8.83
N THR A 118 6.65 -3.24 7.97
CA THR A 118 6.65 -4.63 7.51
C THR A 118 6.75 -4.70 5.99
N THR A 119 7.01 -5.89 5.48
CA THR A 119 7.02 -6.17 4.03
C THR A 119 5.62 -6.42 3.45
N TRP A 120 4.57 -6.35 4.28
CA TRP A 120 3.18 -6.66 3.90
C TRP A 120 2.31 -5.41 3.91
N ASP A 121 1.39 -5.32 2.95
CA ASP A 121 0.25 -4.42 3.08
C ASP A 121 -0.65 -4.94 4.21
N ILE A 122 -1.26 -4.03 4.96
CA ILE A 122 -2.15 -4.36 6.07
C ILE A 122 -3.51 -3.68 5.93
N ILE A 123 -4.53 -4.32 6.49
CA ILE A 123 -5.80 -3.68 6.83
C ILE A 123 -5.78 -3.45 8.32
N TYR A 124 -6.27 -2.31 8.78
CA TYR A 124 -6.28 -1.95 10.19
C TYR A 124 -7.60 -1.33 10.63
N THR A 125 -7.91 -1.47 11.90
CA THR A 125 -8.91 -0.70 12.64
C THR A 125 -8.28 -0.22 13.94
N MET A 126 -8.35 1.09 14.21
CA MET A 126 -7.75 1.74 15.37
C MET A 126 -8.76 2.63 16.08
N LEU A 127 -8.97 2.39 17.37
CA LEU A 127 -9.79 3.23 18.22
C LEU A 127 -8.92 3.80 19.33
N LEU A 128 -9.11 5.08 19.65
CA LEU A 128 -8.50 5.71 20.82
C LEU A 128 -9.59 6.18 21.77
N TYR A 129 -9.47 5.76 23.00
CA TYR A 129 -10.30 6.21 24.13
C TYR A 129 -9.45 7.00 25.11
N VAL A 130 -10.05 8.02 25.72
CA VAL A 130 -9.49 8.77 26.86
C VAL A 130 -10.59 8.80 27.92
N GLY A 131 -10.41 8.04 29.00
CA GLY A 131 -11.52 7.71 29.89
C GLY A 131 -12.64 7.00 29.11
N ASP A 132 -13.86 7.51 29.21
CA ASP A 132 -15.02 6.96 28.49
C ASP A 132 -15.24 7.62 27.12
N ALA A 133 -14.42 8.60 26.74
CA ALA A 133 -14.58 9.35 25.50
C ALA A 133 -13.76 8.75 24.36
N GLN A 134 -14.43 8.38 23.26
CA GLN A 134 -13.75 7.97 22.03
C GLN A 134 -13.20 9.23 21.33
N ARG A 135 -11.90 9.28 21.08
CA ARG A 135 -11.22 10.39 20.41
C ARG A 135 -11.16 10.23 18.89
N PHE A 136 -10.89 9.02 18.44
CA PHE A 136 -10.99 8.68 17.04
C PHE A 136 -11.35 7.22 16.80
N ASP A 137 -11.93 6.95 15.65
CA ASP A 137 -12.11 5.64 15.04
C ASP A 137 -11.53 5.74 13.62
N ARG A 138 -10.44 5.03 13.37
CA ARG A 138 -9.73 5.03 12.09
C ARG A 138 -9.56 3.62 11.59
N ASN A 139 -9.81 3.44 10.31
CA ASN A 139 -9.68 2.16 9.66
C ASN A 139 -9.22 2.39 8.21
N GLY A 140 -8.67 1.37 7.60
CA GLY A 140 -8.23 1.46 6.21
C GLY A 140 -7.18 0.43 5.85
N LYS A 141 -6.60 0.63 4.67
CA LYS A 141 -5.46 -0.12 4.15
C LYS A 141 -4.20 0.74 4.28
N LEU A 142 -3.10 0.14 4.75
CA LEU A 142 -1.79 0.78 4.83
C LEU A 142 -0.75 -0.09 4.12
N SER A 143 -0.09 0.48 3.13
CA SER A 143 0.91 -0.24 2.34
C SER A 143 2.15 -0.58 3.15
N ALA A 144 2.89 -1.59 2.70
CA ALA A 144 4.21 -1.93 3.24
C ALA A 144 5.14 -0.71 3.22
N GLY A 145 5.84 -0.44 4.33
CA GLY A 145 6.75 0.71 4.46
C GLY A 145 6.06 2.07 4.45
N ALA A 146 4.76 2.15 4.68
CA ALA A 146 3.98 3.39 4.69
C ALA A 146 3.60 3.84 6.10
N VAL A 147 3.17 5.10 6.19
CA VAL A 147 2.73 5.78 7.42
C VAL A 147 1.41 6.48 7.16
N VAL A 148 0.51 6.44 8.13
CA VAL A 148 -0.75 7.20 8.11
C VAL A 148 -0.94 7.96 9.42
N GLU A 149 -1.43 9.19 9.35
CA GLU A 149 -1.82 9.98 10.52
C GLU A 149 -3.22 9.58 10.96
N LEU A 150 -3.35 9.18 12.23
CA LEU A 150 -4.62 8.74 12.82
C LEU A 150 -5.39 9.88 13.50
N GLY A 151 -4.68 10.83 14.08
CA GLY A 151 -5.25 11.94 14.84
C GLY A 151 -4.26 12.53 15.83
N SER A 152 -4.77 13.14 16.89
CA SER A 152 -3.95 13.77 17.93
C SER A 152 -4.46 13.46 19.34
N LEU A 153 -3.56 13.57 20.31
CA LEU A 153 -3.83 13.45 21.75
C LEU A 153 -3.27 14.69 22.45
N ALA A 154 -4.05 15.38 23.25
CA ALA A 154 -3.57 16.50 24.04
C ALA A 154 -2.60 16.01 25.13
N PHE A 155 -1.63 16.84 25.51
CA PHE A 155 -0.64 16.47 26.53
C PHE A 155 -1.30 16.09 27.85
N ASP A 156 -2.30 16.85 28.28
CA ASP A 156 -2.99 16.64 29.55
C ASP A 156 -3.80 15.33 29.57
N GLU A 157 -4.31 14.90 28.42
CA GLU A 157 -5.07 13.64 28.26
C GLU A 157 -4.23 12.37 28.52
N LEU A 158 -2.90 12.48 28.51
CA LEU A 158 -2.03 11.35 28.86
C LEU A 158 -2.26 10.89 30.31
N ASN A 159 -2.69 11.80 31.22
CA ASN A 159 -2.96 11.48 32.61
C ASN A 159 -4.26 10.66 32.80
N ASP A 160 -5.16 10.72 31.83
CA ASP A 160 -6.45 10.02 31.85
C ASP A 160 -6.35 8.57 31.33
N SER A 161 -5.12 8.04 31.29
CA SER A 161 -4.82 6.66 30.88
C SER A 161 -5.42 6.29 29.50
N PRO A 162 -5.02 6.95 28.42
CA PRO A 162 -5.51 6.66 27.09
C PRO A 162 -5.35 5.18 26.73
N GLU A 163 -6.35 4.62 26.04
CA GLU A 163 -6.36 3.24 25.61
C GLU A 163 -6.56 3.17 24.09
N VAL A 164 -5.66 2.45 23.41
CA VAL A 164 -5.77 2.16 21.98
C VAL A 164 -6.21 0.73 21.80
N GLN A 165 -7.31 0.53 21.08
CA GLN A 165 -7.72 -0.78 20.57
C GLN A 165 -7.33 -0.90 19.13
N ALA A 166 -6.58 -1.93 18.80
CA ALA A 166 -5.99 -2.14 17.50
C ALA A 166 -6.32 -3.51 16.94
N ASP A 167 -6.95 -3.55 15.77
CA ASP A 167 -7.11 -4.75 14.97
C ASP A 167 -6.26 -4.59 13.70
N CYS A 168 -5.57 -5.65 13.28
CA CYS A 168 -4.74 -5.66 12.10
C CYS A 168 -4.82 -7.00 11.36
N TRP A 169 -4.82 -6.96 10.04
CA TRP A 169 -4.77 -8.12 9.15
C TRP A 169 -3.71 -7.89 8.08
N ARG A 170 -2.85 -8.88 7.89
CA ARG A 170 -1.89 -8.91 6.79
C ARG A 170 -2.61 -9.21 5.47
N ILE A 171 -2.29 -8.49 4.39
CA ILE A 171 -2.76 -8.79 3.04
C ILE A 171 -1.73 -9.69 2.34
N THR A 172 -2.20 -10.81 1.82
CA THR A 172 -1.41 -11.74 1.02
C THR A 172 -2.04 -11.92 -0.37
N THR A 173 -1.35 -12.62 -1.27
CA THR A 173 -1.90 -12.99 -2.59
C THR A 173 -3.11 -13.92 -2.48
N ASP A 174 -3.22 -14.66 -1.38
CA ASP A 174 -4.30 -15.62 -1.11
C ASP A 174 -5.43 -15.02 -0.25
N GLY A 175 -5.44 -13.70 -0.07
CA GLY A 175 -6.39 -12.96 0.76
C GLY A 175 -5.75 -12.37 2.01
N THR A 176 -6.55 -12.16 3.06
CA THR A 176 -6.06 -11.63 4.33
C THR A 176 -5.57 -12.76 5.25
N GLY A 177 -4.52 -12.47 6.03
CA GLY A 177 -4.05 -13.32 7.10
C GLY A 177 -5.00 -13.39 8.30
N GLY A 178 -4.57 -14.04 9.38
CA GLY A 178 -5.31 -14.04 10.65
C GLY A 178 -5.45 -12.63 11.24
N LYS A 179 -6.49 -12.43 12.07
CA LYS A 179 -6.69 -11.21 12.85
C LYS A 179 -5.63 -11.12 13.94
N HIS A 180 -4.94 -9.99 14.02
CA HIS A 180 -4.12 -9.62 15.17
C HIS A 180 -4.86 -8.54 15.93
N GLU A 181 -4.99 -8.71 17.25
CA GLU A 181 -5.77 -7.85 18.13
C GLU A 181 -4.91 -7.42 19.32
N LYS A 182 -4.97 -6.15 19.68
CA LYS A 182 -4.24 -5.61 20.82
C LYS A 182 -4.94 -4.43 21.45
N ASP A 183 -5.10 -4.50 22.78
CA ASP A 183 -5.48 -3.39 23.63
C ASP A 183 -4.23 -2.84 24.31
N LEU A 184 -3.95 -1.56 24.10
CA LEU A 184 -2.75 -0.89 24.60
C LEU A 184 -3.13 0.29 25.49
N LYS A 185 -2.93 0.16 26.81
CA LYS A 185 -3.05 1.27 27.76
C LYS A 185 -1.77 2.10 27.79
N ILE A 186 -1.90 3.39 27.52
CA ILE A 186 -0.78 4.33 27.49
C ILE A 186 -0.56 4.87 28.90
N LYS A 187 0.44 4.32 29.60
CA LYS A 187 0.83 4.79 30.92
C LYS A 187 1.92 5.87 30.80
N PRO A 188 1.75 7.10 31.35
CA PRO A 188 2.69 8.21 31.18
C PRO A 188 4.14 7.83 31.47
N LYS A 189 4.40 7.13 32.56
CA LYS A 189 5.76 6.70 32.96
C LYS A 189 6.43 5.84 31.87
N VAL A 190 5.69 4.93 31.24
CA VAL A 190 6.23 4.06 30.16
C VAL A 190 6.35 4.85 28.87
N PHE A 191 5.36 5.69 28.56
CA PHE A 191 5.29 6.50 27.37
C PHE A 191 6.52 7.42 27.22
N PHE A 192 6.85 8.20 28.25
CA PHE A 192 7.99 9.10 28.19
C PHE A 192 9.34 8.38 28.08
N GLY A 193 9.46 7.14 28.53
CA GLY A 193 10.64 6.31 28.34
C GLY A 193 10.80 5.73 26.93
N LYS A 194 9.82 5.93 26.01
CA LYS A 194 9.80 5.35 24.66
C LYS A 194 10.19 6.36 23.57
N LEU A 195 10.83 7.47 23.95
CA LEU A 195 11.36 8.44 22.97
C LEU A 195 12.52 7.81 22.20
N GLN A 196 12.36 7.69 20.91
CA GLN A 196 13.38 7.16 19.99
C GLN A 196 13.22 7.72 18.58
N GLN A 197 14.17 7.46 17.70
CA GLN A 197 14.00 7.74 16.28
C GLN A 197 12.90 6.83 15.74
N ALA A 198 11.76 7.41 15.31
CA ALA A 198 10.65 6.65 14.77
C ALA A 198 11.03 6.11 13.38
N PRO A 199 10.91 4.78 13.15
CA PRO A 199 11.10 4.22 11.82
C PRO A 199 10.14 4.90 10.84
N LEU A 200 10.49 4.96 9.57
CA LEU A 200 9.70 5.57 8.50
C LEU A 200 9.46 7.09 8.65
N LEU A 201 9.19 7.63 9.84
CA LEU A 201 9.03 9.08 10.06
C LEU A 201 10.36 9.82 10.08
N ASN A 202 11.44 9.11 10.39
CA ASN A 202 12.82 9.65 10.47
C ASN A 202 12.97 10.89 11.36
N LYS A 203 12.25 10.91 12.47
CA LYS A 203 12.30 11.98 13.48
C LYS A 203 12.08 11.40 14.89
N PRO A 204 12.53 12.11 15.95
CA PRO A 204 12.26 11.69 17.32
C PRO A 204 10.76 11.66 17.61
N ALA A 205 10.27 10.54 18.12
CA ALA A 205 8.89 10.38 18.57
C ALA A 205 8.81 9.32 19.69
N HIS A 206 7.72 9.30 20.44
CA HIS A 206 7.45 8.21 21.36
C HIS A 206 6.86 7.04 20.58
N VAL A 207 7.57 5.91 20.53
CA VAL A 207 7.18 4.76 19.70
C VAL A 207 6.72 3.61 20.57
N LEU A 208 5.49 3.14 20.31
CA LEU A 208 4.86 2.02 21.01
C LEU A 208 4.63 0.87 20.03
N PRO A 209 5.23 -0.33 20.21
CA PRO A 209 5.00 -1.47 19.33
C PRO A 209 3.59 -2.02 19.51
N LEU A 210 2.88 -2.21 18.40
CA LEU A 210 1.60 -2.92 18.38
C LEU A 210 1.83 -4.40 18.06
N PHE A 211 2.34 -4.71 16.89
CA PHE A 211 2.55 -6.08 16.42
C PHE A 211 3.97 -6.21 15.89
N GLU A 212 4.82 -6.98 16.57
CA GLU A 212 6.21 -7.21 16.15
C GLU A 212 6.28 -8.14 14.92
N LYS A 213 5.33 -9.07 14.82
CA LYS A 213 5.19 -9.98 13.67
C LYS A 213 3.72 -10.13 13.34
N LEU A 214 3.45 -10.22 12.04
CA LEU A 214 2.11 -10.51 11.53
C LEU A 214 2.04 -11.97 11.02
N ASP A 215 2.61 -12.91 11.77
CA ASP A 215 2.60 -14.33 11.47
C ASP A 215 1.34 -14.94 12.04
N GLY A 216 0.40 -15.25 11.19
CA GLY A 216 -0.79 -16.01 11.52
C GLY A 216 -0.97 -17.08 10.46
N GLU A 217 -0.69 -18.33 10.79
CA GLU A 217 -0.93 -19.46 9.91
C GLU A 217 -2.44 -19.59 9.60
N ARG A 218 -2.84 -19.27 8.37
CA ARG A 218 -3.69 -20.18 7.65
C ARG A 218 -2.74 -21.16 7.00
N SER A 219 -2.63 -22.36 7.54
CA SER A 219 -1.83 -23.44 6.99
C SER A 219 -2.27 -23.74 5.56
N SER A 220 -1.58 -23.16 4.60
CA SER A 220 -1.49 -23.66 3.25
C SER A 220 -0.07 -24.17 3.08
N SER A 221 0.09 -25.50 3.17
CA SER A 221 1.31 -26.19 2.80
C SER A 221 1.60 -25.92 1.34
N GLY A 222 2.47 -24.98 1.07
CA GLY A 222 3.03 -24.69 -0.23
C GLY A 222 4.43 -24.17 -0.02
N ASN A 223 5.46 -25.05 -0.18
CA ASN A 223 6.86 -24.68 -0.27
C ASN A 223 7.11 -23.87 -1.57
N GLY A 224 6.63 -22.65 -1.61
CA GLY A 224 7.01 -21.67 -2.61
C GLY A 224 7.60 -20.47 -1.89
N GLU A 225 8.89 -20.20 -2.05
CA GLU A 225 9.43 -18.89 -1.66
C GLU A 225 8.60 -17.83 -2.37
N ASP A 226 8.01 -16.91 -1.59
CA ASP A 226 7.26 -15.79 -2.13
C ASP A 226 8.22 -14.91 -2.95
N LEU A 227 8.18 -15.05 -4.27
CA LEU A 227 9.00 -14.29 -5.21
C LEU A 227 8.83 -12.77 -5.04
N ARG A 228 7.68 -12.31 -4.49
CA ARG A 228 7.47 -10.90 -4.14
C ARG A 228 8.26 -10.51 -2.90
N ALA A 229 8.39 -11.38 -1.90
CA ALA A 229 9.24 -11.13 -0.74
C ALA A 229 10.72 -11.08 -1.15
N TYR A 230 11.14 -11.95 -2.08
CA TYR A 230 12.47 -11.91 -2.67
C TYR A 230 12.72 -10.60 -3.44
N SER A 231 11.81 -10.21 -4.33
CA SER A 231 11.92 -8.96 -5.10
C SER A 231 11.92 -7.73 -4.19
N LYS A 232 11.12 -7.70 -3.12
CA LYS A 232 11.09 -6.58 -2.16
C LYS A 232 12.38 -6.47 -1.33
N ARG A 233 13.05 -7.57 -0.98
CA ARG A 233 14.35 -7.55 -0.27
C ARG A 233 15.48 -6.98 -1.12
N HIS A 234 15.37 -7.05 -2.44
CA HIS A 234 16.39 -6.58 -3.40
C HIS A 234 15.96 -5.31 -4.13
N ALA A 235 14.77 -4.76 -3.83
CA ALA A 235 14.33 -3.48 -4.36
C ALA A 235 15.15 -2.33 -3.76
N PRO A 236 15.48 -1.28 -4.54
CA PRO A 236 16.10 -0.08 -3.99
C PRO A 236 15.19 0.54 -2.91
N PRO A 237 15.76 1.22 -1.89
CA PRO A 237 15.00 1.77 -0.78
C PRO A 237 13.86 2.66 -1.29
N ALA A 238 12.63 2.28 -0.96
CA ALA A 238 11.44 3.01 -1.37
C ALA A 238 11.30 4.33 -0.60
N LYS A 239 10.78 5.36 -1.24
CA LYS A 239 10.38 6.60 -0.55
C LYS A 239 9.28 6.26 0.46
N VAL A 240 9.41 6.74 1.69
CA VAL A 240 8.34 6.62 2.69
C VAL A 240 7.10 7.31 2.18
N LEU A 241 6.00 6.59 2.11
CA LEU A 241 4.71 7.11 1.68
C LEU A 241 3.90 7.50 2.93
N ILE A 242 3.62 8.79 3.07
CA ILE A 242 2.60 9.24 4.01
C ILE A 242 1.26 9.11 3.27
N GLN A 243 0.47 8.13 3.66
CA GLN A 243 -0.85 7.91 3.08
C GLN A 243 -1.88 8.83 3.74
N ALA A 244 -2.84 9.32 2.95
CA ALA A 244 -4.04 9.92 3.49
C ALA A 244 -4.86 8.86 4.24
N PRO A 245 -5.58 9.22 5.33
CA PRO A 245 -6.52 8.31 5.98
C PRO A 245 -7.54 7.78 4.96
N ASP A 246 -7.83 6.49 5.03
CA ASP A 246 -8.89 5.88 4.22
C ASP A 246 -10.25 6.22 4.87
N GLU A 247 -11.17 6.79 4.11
CA GLU A 247 -12.50 7.18 4.59
C GLU A 247 -13.52 6.03 4.57
N ARG A 248 -13.07 4.79 4.28
CA ARG A 248 -13.96 3.64 4.27
C ARG A 248 -14.65 3.43 5.62
N ASN A 249 -15.88 2.97 5.55
CA ASN A 249 -16.63 2.60 6.75
C ASN A 249 -15.95 1.40 7.45
N LYS A 250 -15.90 1.42 8.79
CA LYS A 250 -15.34 0.35 9.62
C LYS A 250 -15.92 -1.04 9.29
N HIS A 251 -17.22 -1.10 8.96
CA HIS A 251 -17.87 -2.35 8.57
C HIS A 251 -17.33 -2.88 7.23
N GLU A 252 -17.08 -2.00 6.25
CA GLU A 252 -16.51 -2.40 4.96
C GLU A 252 -15.07 -2.91 5.11
N VAL A 253 -14.24 -2.22 5.92
CA VAL A 253 -12.87 -2.65 6.19
C VAL A 253 -12.83 -4.03 6.84
N ARG A 254 -13.69 -4.28 7.84
CA ARG A 254 -13.80 -5.59 8.48
C ARG A 254 -14.33 -6.66 7.51
N GLU A 255 -15.34 -6.34 6.72
CA GLU A 255 -15.87 -7.26 5.70
C GLU A 255 -14.82 -7.64 4.65
N VAL A 256 -14.01 -6.67 4.19
CA VAL A 256 -12.87 -6.93 3.30
C VAL A 256 -11.83 -7.81 3.98
N ALA A 257 -11.50 -7.52 5.24
CA ALA A 257 -10.52 -8.27 6.01
C ALA A 257 -10.94 -9.73 6.27
N GLU A 258 -12.22 -9.96 6.51
CA GLU A 258 -12.79 -11.29 6.80
C GLU A 258 -13.24 -12.06 5.55
N PHE A 259 -13.29 -11.40 4.40
CA PHE A 259 -13.70 -12.05 3.15
C PHE A 259 -12.63 -13.01 2.66
N SER A 260 -13.04 -14.25 2.37
CA SER A 260 -12.17 -15.24 1.73
C SER A 260 -12.32 -15.15 0.19
N PRO A 261 -11.22 -14.98 -0.57
CA PRO A 261 -11.28 -15.03 -2.03
C PRO A 261 -11.56 -16.44 -2.59
N GLU A 262 -11.73 -17.43 -1.71
CA GLU A 262 -12.05 -18.81 -2.05
C GLU A 262 -13.44 -19.17 -1.50
N LEU A 263 -14.31 -19.66 -2.37
CA LEU A 263 -15.60 -20.22 -2.00
C LEU A 263 -15.61 -21.72 -2.24
N ASP A 264 -15.72 -22.50 -1.17
CA ASP A 264 -15.89 -23.95 -1.26
C ASP A 264 -17.39 -24.30 -1.28
N LEU A 265 -17.85 -24.80 -2.43
CA LEU A 265 -19.23 -25.19 -2.68
C LEU A 265 -19.55 -26.65 -2.37
N HIS A 266 -18.60 -27.42 -1.81
CA HIS A 266 -18.93 -28.79 -1.39
C HIS A 266 -20.04 -28.75 -0.34
N ILE A 267 -21.03 -29.61 -0.52
CA ILE A 267 -22.28 -29.55 0.29
C ILE A 267 -22.01 -29.69 1.79
N GLU A 268 -20.99 -30.47 2.17
CA GLU A 268 -20.57 -30.71 3.53
C GLU A 268 -19.99 -29.44 4.19
N LYS A 269 -19.61 -28.45 3.39
CA LYS A 269 -19.15 -27.13 3.90
C LYS A 269 -20.28 -26.14 4.05
N LEU A 270 -21.37 -26.34 3.31
CA LEU A 270 -22.51 -25.42 3.29
C LEU A 270 -23.57 -25.74 4.34
N VAL A 271 -23.77 -27.01 4.60
CA VAL A 271 -24.78 -27.49 5.58
C VAL A 271 -24.22 -28.65 6.42
N PRO A 272 -24.50 -28.69 7.73
CA PRO A 272 -24.04 -29.78 8.61
C PRO A 272 -24.63 -31.14 8.26
N ASP A 273 -25.88 -31.19 7.78
CA ASP A 273 -26.57 -32.39 7.35
C ASP A 273 -27.34 -32.16 6.07
N ALA A 274 -26.91 -32.82 5.00
CA ALA A 274 -27.51 -32.78 3.68
C ALA A 274 -28.36 -34.02 3.36
N SER A 275 -28.53 -34.95 4.29
CA SER A 275 -29.19 -36.26 4.03
C SER A 275 -30.65 -36.14 3.60
N HIS A 276 -31.31 -35.04 3.96
CA HIS A 276 -32.70 -34.74 3.62
C HIS A 276 -32.87 -34.01 2.28
N LEU A 277 -31.76 -33.59 1.63
CA LEU A 277 -31.79 -32.84 0.38
C LEU A 277 -31.63 -33.77 -0.84
N ASN A 278 -32.45 -33.55 -1.85
CA ASN A 278 -32.25 -34.18 -3.14
C ASN A 278 -31.23 -33.43 -3.99
N ASN A 279 -30.70 -34.07 -5.05
CA ASN A 279 -29.66 -33.50 -5.90
C ASN A 279 -30.04 -32.12 -6.52
N ALA A 280 -31.30 -31.90 -6.83
CA ALA A 280 -31.76 -30.61 -7.39
C ALA A 280 -31.72 -29.50 -6.31
N GLN A 281 -32.14 -29.82 -5.09
CA GLN A 281 -32.10 -28.91 -3.95
C GLN A 281 -30.65 -28.57 -3.56
N ILE A 282 -29.75 -29.54 -3.61
CA ILE A 282 -28.31 -29.32 -3.36
C ILE A 282 -27.74 -28.31 -4.37
N ILE A 283 -27.96 -28.54 -5.68
CA ILE A 283 -27.49 -27.61 -6.71
C ILE A 283 -28.09 -26.22 -6.55
N GLN A 284 -29.39 -26.11 -6.23
CA GLN A 284 -30.02 -24.81 -5.98
C GLN A 284 -29.41 -24.07 -4.80
N LEU A 285 -29.12 -24.77 -3.71
CA LEU A 285 -28.47 -24.19 -2.54
C LEU A 285 -27.07 -23.70 -2.89
N GLN A 286 -26.27 -24.55 -3.55
CA GLN A 286 -24.90 -24.22 -3.98
C GLN A 286 -24.90 -22.99 -4.91
N LEU A 287 -25.85 -22.89 -5.85
CA LEU A 287 -25.95 -21.74 -6.75
C LEU A 287 -26.39 -20.45 -6.02
N ARG A 288 -27.27 -20.53 -5.03
CA ARG A 288 -27.63 -19.37 -4.20
C ARG A 288 -26.42 -18.85 -3.44
N VAL A 289 -25.68 -19.73 -2.74
CA VAL A 289 -24.48 -19.35 -2.02
C VAL A 289 -23.43 -18.76 -2.95
N PHE A 290 -23.29 -19.33 -4.17
CA PHE A 290 -22.41 -18.78 -5.19
C PHE A 290 -22.83 -17.36 -5.61
N GLU A 291 -24.11 -17.11 -5.90
CA GLU A 291 -24.62 -15.80 -6.33
C GLU A 291 -24.42 -14.73 -5.24
N ASP A 292 -24.76 -15.06 -3.98
CA ASP A 292 -24.55 -14.18 -2.82
C ASP A 292 -23.07 -13.84 -2.62
N TYR A 293 -22.19 -14.83 -2.78
CA TYR A 293 -20.75 -14.65 -2.67
C TYR A 293 -20.19 -13.77 -3.79
N MET A 294 -20.61 -13.99 -5.05
CA MET A 294 -20.17 -13.18 -6.20
C MET A 294 -20.58 -11.71 -6.04
N ALA A 295 -21.83 -11.45 -5.62
CA ALA A 295 -22.30 -10.10 -5.35
C ALA A 295 -21.50 -9.42 -4.24
N LYS A 296 -21.15 -10.17 -3.18
CA LYS A 296 -20.32 -9.66 -2.07
C LYS A 296 -18.88 -9.38 -2.53
N ALA A 297 -18.26 -10.27 -3.30
CA ALA A 297 -16.90 -10.12 -3.82
C ALA A 297 -16.77 -8.86 -4.70
N HIS A 298 -17.72 -8.69 -5.64
CA HIS A 298 -17.75 -7.51 -6.50
C HIS A 298 -17.95 -6.21 -5.71
N ARG A 299 -18.92 -6.18 -4.77
CA ARG A 299 -19.16 -5.02 -3.90
C ARG A 299 -17.95 -4.63 -3.09
N LEU A 300 -17.17 -5.59 -2.61
CA LEU A 300 -15.94 -5.36 -1.84
C LEU A 300 -14.72 -5.01 -2.72
N GLY A 301 -14.87 -5.03 -4.04
CA GLY A 301 -13.81 -4.66 -4.99
C GLY A 301 -12.69 -5.71 -5.13
N PHE A 302 -13.02 -6.99 -4.97
CA PHE A 302 -12.07 -8.05 -5.26
C PHE A 302 -11.88 -8.20 -6.77
N GLU A 303 -10.65 -8.22 -7.23
CA GLU A 303 -10.33 -8.39 -8.65
C GLU A 303 -10.48 -9.85 -9.11
N ARG A 304 -10.28 -10.81 -8.17
CA ARG A 304 -10.22 -12.24 -8.48
C ARG A 304 -10.72 -13.08 -7.31
N VAL A 305 -11.48 -14.15 -7.65
CA VAL A 305 -11.94 -15.17 -6.69
C VAL A 305 -11.86 -16.57 -7.29
N PHE A 306 -11.85 -17.59 -6.42
CA PHE A 306 -11.84 -19.00 -6.79
C PHE A 306 -13.08 -19.70 -6.26
N ILE A 307 -13.81 -20.36 -7.16
CA ILE A 307 -15.04 -21.10 -6.84
C ILE A 307 -14.72 -22.60 -6.92
N ILE A 308 -14.67 -23.27 -5.77
CA ILE A 308 -14.32 -24.68 -5.64
C ILE A 308 -15.59 -25.52 -5.70
N HIS A 309 -15.78 -26.30 -6.76
CA HIS A 309 -16.98 -27.11 -7.04
C HIS A 309 -16.70 -28.61 -7.13
N GLY A 310 -15.43 -29.00 -7.01
CA GLY A 310 -14.99 -30.39 -7.10
C GLY A 310 -14.98 -30.96 -8.52
N MET A 311 -14.50 -32.21 -8.64
CA MET A 311 -14.33 -32.92 -9.93
C MET A 311 -15.47 -33.90 -10.21
N GLY A 312 -16.69 -33.64 -9.84
CA GLY A 312 -17.85 -34.55 -10.08
C GLY A 312 -18.28 -34.63 -11.56
N LYS A 313 -19.56 -34.94 -11.79
CA LYS A 313 -20.14 -35.08 -13.15
C LYS A 313 -20.24 -33.78 -13.95
N GLY A 314 -19.67 -32.69 -13.48
CA GLY A 314 -19.65 -31.37 -14.14
C GLY A 314 -20.93 -30.54 -14.02
N ARG A 315 -22.02 -31.07 -13.48
CA ARG A 315 -23.34 -30.36 -13.43
C ARG A 315 -23.26 -29.01 -12.71
N LEU A 316 -22.59 -28.96 -11.57
CA LEU A 316 -22.43 -27.70 -10.81
C LEU A 316 -21.51 -26.73 -11.57
N LYS A 317 -20.42 -27.21 -12.12
CA LYS A 317 -19.50 -26.43 -12.96
C LYS A 317 -20.23 -25.78 -14.14
N ASP A 318 -21.02 -26.57 -14.89
CA ASP A 318 -21.76 -26.08 -16.05
C ASP A 318 -22.85 -25.06 -15.65
N ALA A 319 -23.50 -25.28 -14.52
CA ALA A 319 -24.48 -24.35 -13.96
C ALA A 319 -23.82 -23.02 -13.54
N ILE A 320 -22.64 -23.08 -12.90
CA ILE A 320 -21.84 -21.89 -12.53
C ILE A 320 -21.42 -21.14 -13.80
N ALA A 321 -20.84 -21.83 -14.79
CA ALA A 321 -20.42 -21.20 -16.05
C ALA A 321 -21.60 -20.47 -16.74
N SER A 322 -22.78 -21.11 -16.77
CA SER A 322 -24.00 -20.50 -17.32
C SER A 322 -24.45 -19.24 -16.58
N ARG A 323 -24.16 -19.11 -15.28
CA ARG A 323 -24.44 -17.90 -14.49
C ARG A 323 -23.39 -16.82 -14.74
N LEU A 324 -22.09 -17.19 -14.74
CA LEU A 324 -20.97 -16.27 -14.96
C LEU A 324 -21.08 -15.53 -16.31
N ILE A 325 -21.50 -16.22 -17.37
CA ILE A 325 -21.74 -15.61 -18.71
C ILE A 325 -22.79 -14.48 -18.67
N ARG A 326 -23.71 -14.53 -17.70
CA ARG A 326 -24.80 -13.55 -17.56
C ARG A 326 -24.49 -12.42 -16.58
N MET A 327 -23.37 -12.49 -15.86
CA MET A 327 -22.96 -11.50 -14.88
C MET A 327 -22.12 -10.41 -15.57
N PRO A 328 -22.64 -9.18 -15.70
CA PRO A 328 -21.92 -8.09 -16.39
C PRO A 328 -20.65 -7.65 -15.69
N GLU A 329 -20.54 -7.89 -14.38
CA GLU A 329 -19.38 -7.57 -13.54
C GLU A 329 -18.21 -8.54 -13.74
N VAL A 330 -18.40 -9.65 -14.44
CA VAL A 330 -17.37 -10.66 -14.69
C VAL A 330 -16.65 -10.38 -15.99
N LEU A 331 -15.35 -10.09 -15.91
CA LEU A 331 -14.48 -9.88 -17.07
C LEU A 331 -14.19 -11.19 -17.79
N THR A 332 -13.79 -12.22 -17.04
CA THR A 332 -13.45 -13.55 -17.57
C THR A 332 -13.49 -14.60 -16.48
N PHE A 333 -13.61 -15.85 -16.88
CA PHE A 333 -13.47 -16.98 -15.97
C PHE A 333 -12.77 -18.15 -16.65
N LYS A 334 -12.03 -18.95 -15.88
CA LYS A 334 -11.24 -20.08 -16.37
C LYS A 334 -11.42 -21.28 -15.46
N ASN A 335 -11.49 -22.46 -16.06
CA ASN A 335 -11.46 -23.73 -15.36
C ASN A 335 -10.24 -24.54 -15.83
N GLU A 336 -9.07 -24.01 -15.52
CA GLU A 336 -7.77 -24.63 -15.81
C GLU A 336 -7.24 -25.38 -14.58
N TYR A 337 -6.19 -26.16 -14.79
CA TYR A 337 -5.50 -26.83 -13.68
C TYR A 337 -4.89 -25.78 -12.74
N HIS A 338 -5.26 -25.85 -11.46
CA HIS A 338 -4.67 -25.03 -10.42
C HIS A 338 -3.90 -25.91 -9.43
N PRO A 339 -2.65 -25.55 -9.01
CA PRO A 339 -1.83 -26.38 -8.13
C PRO A 339 -2.53 -26.76 -6.82
N LYS A 340 -3.38 -25.87 -6.28
CA LYS A 340 -4.10 -26.08 -5.02
C LYS A 340 -5.43 -26.85 -5.17
N TYR A 341 -6.13 -26.68 -6.31
CA TYR A 341 -7.50 -27.22 -6.48
C TYR A 341 -7.64 -28.22 -7.63
N GLY A 342 -6.57 -28.47 -8.39
CA GLY A 342 -6.64 -29.26 -9.61
C GLY A 342 -7.59 -28.64 -10.64
N TYR A 343 -8.45 -29.47 -11.25
CA TYR A 343 -9.54 -29.04 -12.15
C TYR A 343 -10.88 -28.79 -11.42
N GLY A 344 -10.88 -28.85 -10.09
CA GLY A 344 -12.08 -28.75 -9.25
C GLY A 344 -12.50 -27.33 -8.92
N ALA A 345 -11.85 -26.31 -9.49
CA ALA A 345 -12.18 -24.91 -9.24
C ALA A 345 -12.30 -24.09 -10.52
N THR A 346 -13.07 -23.01 -10.45
CA THR A 346 -13.18 -21.99 -11.49
C THR A 346 -12.62 -20.68 -10.93
N GLU A 347 -11.61 -20.16 -11.61
CA GLU A 347 -11.09 -18.80 -11.36
C GLU A 347 -12.02 -17.80 -12.04
N VAL A 348 -12.43 -16.77 -11.31
CA VAL A 348 -13.27 -15.68 -11.81
C VAL A 348 -12.55 -14.36 -11.61
N VAL A 349 -12.48 -13.54 -12.67
CA VAL A 349 -11.89 -12.20 -12.66
C VAL A 349 -12.99 -11.19 -12.92
N PHE A 350 -13.10 -10.18 -12.07
CA PHE A 350 -14.03 -9.07 -12.21
C PHE A 350 -13.45 -7.94 -13.08
N ILE A 351 -14.36 -7.06 -13.54
CA ILE A 351 -14.00 -5.87 -14.35
C ILE A 351 -13.31 -4.82 -13.48
#